data_3e5c701e7527851925cd86451729f259
#
_entry.id   3e5c701e7527851925cd86451729f259
#
_cell.length_a   1.000
_cell.length_b   1.000
_cell.length_c   1.000
_cell.angle_alpha   90.00
_cell.angle_beta   90.00
_cell.angle_gamma   90.00
#
_symmetry.space_group_name_H-M   'P 1'
#
loop_
_entity.id
_entity.type
_entity.pdbx_description
1 polymer ?
#
loop_
_entity_poly.entity_id
_entity_poly.type
_entity_poly.pdbx_seq_one_letter_code
_entity_poly.pdbx_strand_id
1 'polypeptide(L)'
;MRFFFVKILTLIVLFLSTIKGEAVENTKIILTTKYGDVKIELFKDIAPNHVNRILELSKAGKYDGVAFHRVIDGFMAQTGDIQHGNTKNKFNAALVGTGGSDLPDLTQEFNNTSHDRGILSMARSQDPNSANSQFFICFEKAPHLDRQYTAFGKVTEGMEFIDKLKKGAPGSGSVSNPDVIVKITVL
;
A
#
# COMPACT_ATOMS: atom_id res chain seq x y z
N MET A 1 52.09 43.79 -48.24
CA MET A 1 51.71 43.41 -46.86
C MET A 1 50.32 42.76 -46.94
N ARG A 2 50.29 41.41 -46.98
CA ARG A 2 49.04 40.65 -47.13
C ARG A 2 48.61 40.11 -45.75
N PHE A 3 47.47 40.57 -45.26
CA PHE A 3 46.88 40.09 -44.00
C PHE A 3 46.08 38.78 -44.30
N PHE A 4 46.51 37.68 -43.72
CA PHE A 4 45.77 36.40 -43.70
C PHE A 4 44.76 36.45 -42.57
N PHE A 5 43.45 36.46 -42.87
CA PHE A 5 42.40 36.24 -41.90
C PHE A 5 42.16 34.73 -41.75
N VAL A 6 42.57 34.19 -40.64
CA VAL A 6 42.22 32.82 -40.26
C VAL A 6 40.84 32.87 -39.61
N LYS A 7 39.84 32.26 -40.28
CA LYS A 7 38.50 32.02 -39.72
C LYS A 7 38.58 30.78 -38.83
N ILE A 8 38.51 30.98 -37.49
CA ILE A 8 38.31 29.86 -36.55
C ILE A 8 36.82 29.52 -36.55
N LEU A 9 36.48 28.36 -37.08
CA LEU A 9 35.13 27.80 -37.03
C LEU A 9 34.99 26.99 -35.73
N THR A 10 34.36 27.61 -34.73
CA THR A 10 34.08 26.95 -33.46
C THR A 10 32.88 26.00 -33.63
N LEU A 11 33.15 24.70 -33.67
CA LEU A 11 32.12 23.65 -33.72
C LEU A 11 31.55 23.43 -32.31
N ILE A 12 30.35 23.98 -32.04
CA ILE A 12 29.61 23.71 -30.81
C ILE A 12 28.94 22.36 -31.00
N VAL A 13 29.51 21.32 -30.38
CA VAL A 13 28.87 20.01 -30.27
C VAL A 13 27.87 20.08 -29.11
N LEU A 14 26.59 20.20 -29.41
CA LEU A 14 25.51 20.09 -28.43
C LEU A 14 25.37 18.62 -28.01
N PHE A 15 25.86 18.26 -26.84
CA PHE A 15 25.56 16.98 -26.20
C PHE A 15 24.12 17.03 -25.70
N LEU A 16 23.15 16.51 -26.48
CA LEU A 16 21.84 16.15 -25.96
C LEU A 16 21.99 14.89 -25.12
N SER A 17 22.16 15.03 -23.83
CA SER A 17 21.98 13.92 -22.88
C SER A 17 20.48 13.61 -22.81
N THR A 18 20.04 12.55 -23.49
CA THR A 18 18.72 11.95 -23.27
C THR A 18 18.71 11.37 -21.86
N ILE A 19 18.08 12.08 -20.94
CA ILE A 19 17.72 11.50 -19.64
C ILE A 19 16.66 10.44 -19.95
N LYS A 20 17.08 9.17 -20.07
CA LYS A 20 16.17 8.03 -19.97
C LYS A 20 15.63 8.07 -18.53
N GLY A 21 14.38 8.51 -18.38
CA GLY A 21 13.66 8.27 -17.15
C GLY A 21 13.61 6.75 -16.95
N GLU A 22 14.34 6.22 -15.97
CA GLU A 22 14.16 4.85 -15.53
C GLU A 22 12.69 4.72 -15.11
N ALA A 23 11.95 3.82 -15.77
CA ALA A 23 10.62 3.45 -15.32
C ALA A 23 10.79 2.91 -13.89
N VAL A 24 10.11 3.53 -12.92
CA VAL A 24 10.11 3.04 -11.55
C VAL A 24 9.47 1.65 -11.57
N GLU A 25 10.29 0.62 -11.41
CA GLU A 25 9.78 -0.75 -11.37
C GLU A 25 8.90 -0.90 -10.12
N ASN A 26 7.65 -1.29 -10.33
CA ASN A 26 6.71 -1.49 -9.23
C ASN A 26 7.21 -2.62 -8.34
N THR A 27 7.39 -2.32 -7.07
CA THR A 27 7.80 -3.29 -6.07
C THR A 27 6.67 -4.29 -5.81
N LYS A 28 7.01 -5.58 -5.72
CA LYS A 28 6.06 -6.65 -5.44
C LYS A 28 6.25 -7.17 -4.02
N ILE A 29 5.14 -7.56 -3.40
CA ILE A 29 5.13 -8.24 -2.10
C ILE A 29 4.28 -9.51 -2.17
N ILE A 30 4.52 -10.42 -1.24
CA ILE A 30 3.66 -11.58 -0.97
C ILE A 30 3.10 -11.42 0.44
N LEU A 31 1.77 -11.33 0.54
CA LEU A 31 1.03 -11.38 1.80
C LEU A 31 0.56 -12.83 2.01
N THR A 32 1.16 -13.51 2.96
CA THR A 32 0.81 -14.91 3.32
C THR A 32 -0.31 -14.91 4.36
N THR A 33 -1.36 -15.65 4.08
CA THR A 33 -2.44 -16.00 5.01
C THR A 33 -2.44 -17.50 5.28
N LYS A 34 -3.24 -17.98 6.22
CA LYS A 34 -3.43 -19.44 6.42
C LYS A 34 -4.06 -20.15 5.21
N TYR A 35 -4.64 -19.38 4.29
CA TYR A 35 -5.31 -19.91 3.10
C TYR A 35 -4.40 -19.97 1.87
N GLY A 36 -3.30 -19.23 1.86
CA GLY A 36 -2.32 -19.18 0.78
C GLY A 36 -1.66 -17.82 0.63
N ASP A 37 -0.85 -17.72 -0.42
CA ASP A 37 -0.05 -16.54 -0.76
C ASP A 37 -0.80 -15.62 -1.71
N VAL A 38 -0.84 -14.34 -1.37
CA VAL A 38 -1.45 -13.27 -2.14
C VAL A 38 -0.35 -12.40 -2.71
N LYS A 39 -0.18 -12.39 -4.03
CA LYS A 39 0.81 -11.54 -4.71
C LYS A 39 0.22 -10.16 -4.95
N ILE A 40 0.98 -9.14 -4.61
CA ILE A 40 0.56 -7.75 -4.65
C ILE A 40 1.63 -6.93 -5.36
N GLU A 41 1.20 -6.11 -6.29
CA GLU A 41 2.01 -5.07 -6.92
C GLU A 41 1.72 -3.73 -6.24
N LEU A 42 2.77 -3.00 -5.86
CA LEU A 42 2.68 -1.71 -5.17
C LEU A 42 2.95 -0.55 -6.14
N PHE A 43 2.12 0.49 -6.08
CA PHE A 43 2.13 1.64 -6.98
C PHE A 43 3.06 2.74 -6.47
N LYS A 44 4.37 2.52 -6.55
CA LYS A 44 5.37 3.43 -6.00
C LYS A 44 5.45 4.77 -6.74
N ASP A 45 5.02 4.82 -7.98
CA ASP A 45 4.97 6.01 -8.83
C ASP A 45 3.88 7.01 -8.42
N ILE A 46 2.75 6.53 -7.87
CA ILE A 46 1.59 7.36 -7.52
C ILE A 46 1.33 7.49 -6.01
N ALA A 47 1.93 6.63 -5.19
CA ALA A 47 1.80 6.66 -3.73
C ALA A 47 3.14 6.30 -3.03
N PRO A 48 4.25 7.01 -3.32
CA PRO A 48 5.59 6.62 -2.88
C PRO A 48 5.73 6.54 -1.36
N ASN A 49 5.16 7.48 -0.60
CA ASN A 49 5.28 7.51 0.85
C ASN A 49 4.51 6.37 1.51
N HIS A 50 3.30 6.08 1.03
CA HIS A 50 2.48 4.98 1.52
C HIS A 50 3.12 3.63 1.18
N VAL A 51 3.63 3.44 -0.04
CA VAL A 51 4.37 2.24 -0.42
C VAL A 51 5.61 2.05 0.43
N ASN A 52 6.41 3.09 0.64
CA ASN A 52 7.61 3.02 1.48
C ASN A 52 7.26 2.62 2.93
N ARG A 53 6.17 3.15 3.51
CA ARG A 53 5.70 2.77 4.85
C ARG A 53 5.36 1.29 4.92
N ILE A 54 4.59 0.77 3.95
CA ILE A 54 4.24 -0.66 3.90
C ILE A 54 5.51 -1.52 3.79
N LEU A 55 6.46 -1.14 2.93
CA LEU A 55 7.72 -1.87 2.76
C LEU A 55 8.58 -1.85 4.03
N GLU A 56 8.70 -0.70 4.69
CA GLU A 56 9.46 -0.55 5.93
C GLU A 56 8.91 -1.46 7.03
N LEU A 57 7.60 -1.38 7.30
CA LEU A 57 6.96 -2.18 8.33
C LEU A 57 6.95 -3.68 7.98
N SER A 58 6.84 -4.04 6.70
CA SER A 58 6.90 -5.44 6.23
C SER A 58 8.31 -6.02 6.44
N LYS A 59 9.36 -5.30 6.03
CA LYS A 59 10.76 -5.72 6.24
C LYS A 59 11.11 -5.88 7.72
N ALA A 60 10.51 -5.05 8.57
CA ALA A 60 10.67 -5.13 10.03
C ALA A 60 9.80 -6.21 10.69
N GLY A 61 9.01 -6.99 9.91
CA GLY A 61 8.12 -8.04 10.43
C GLY A 61 6.97 -7.51 11.30
N LYS A 62 6.65 -6.21 11.22
CA LYS A 62 5.63 -5.59 12.08
C LYS A 62 4.21 -6.07 11.77
N TYR A 63 3.97 -6.56 10.56
CA TYR A 63 2.66 -7.11 10.16
C TYR A 63 2.47 -8.58 10.53
N ASP A 64 3.51 -9.30 10.97
CA ASP A 64 3.44 -10.73 11.28
C ASP A 64 2.51 -10.98 12.49
N GLY A 65 1.42 -11.70 12.26
CA GLY A 65 0.40 -11.99 13.28
C GLY A 65 -0.65 -10.89 13.45
N VAL A 66 -0.65 -9.86 12.61
CA VAL A 66 -1.63 -8.77 12.68
C VAL A 66 -2.96 -9.20 12.07
N ALA A 67 -4.04 -8.93 12.79
CA ALA A 67 -5.40 -9.36 12.50
C ALA A 67 -6.04 -8.61 11.33
N PHE A 68 -6.85 -9.32 10.55
CA PHE A 68 -7.91 -8.71 9.74
C PHE A 68 -9.10 -8.41 10.66
N HIS A 69 -9.02 -7.30 11.38
CA HIS A 69 -9.92 -6.96 12.47
C HIS A 69 -11.30 -6.46 12.03
N ARG A 70 -11.40 -5.98 10.78
CA ARG A 70 -12.66 -5.50 10.20
C ARG A 70 -12.80 -6.02 8.78
N VAL A 71 -13.79 -6.90 8.58
CA VAL A 71 -14.06 -7.53 7.28
C VAL A 71 -15.54 -7.42 6.98
N ILE A 72 -15.89 -6.61 5.98
CA ILE A 72 -17.26 -6.40 5.52
C ILE A 72 -17.44 -7.11 4.20
N ASP A 73 -18.35 -8.08 4.17
CA ASP A 73 -18.65 -8.85 2.97
C ASP A 73 -19.13 -7.94 1.84
N GLY A 74 -18.67 -8.21 0.61
CA GLY A 74 -18.97 -7.36 -0.56
C GLY A 74 -18.32 -5.98 -0.55
N PHE A 75 -17.49 -5.64 0.49
CA PHE A 75 -16.83 -4.33 0.55
C PHE A 75 -15.31 -4.45 0.67
N MET A 76 -14.77 -4.74 1.87
CA MET A 76 -13.33 -4.78 2.07
C MET A 76 -12.91 -5.61 3.28
N ALA A 77 -11.62 -6.00 3.31
CA ALA A 77 -10.92 -6.56 4.46
C ALA A 77 -9.85 -5.59 4.96
N GLN A 78 -9.99 -5.07 6.19
CA GLN A 78 -9.09 -4.12 6.83
C GLN A 78 -8.20 -4.81 7.84
N THR A 79 -6.91 -4.44 7.84
CA THR A 79 -5.84 -4.97 8.69
C THR A 79 -4.80 -3.89 8.98
N GLY A 80 -3.65 -4.27 9.56
CA GLY A 80 -2.49 -3.39 9.69
C GLY A 80 -2.46 -2.56 10.97
N ASP A 81 -3.35 -2.79 11.94
CA ASP A 81 -3.19 -2.24 13.29
C ASP A 81 -2.10 -3.02 14.03
N ILE A 82 -0.86 -2.55 13.91
CA ILE A 82 0.29 -3.22 14.51
C ILE A 82 0.40 -2.99 16.01
N GLN A 83 -0.29 -1.99 16.55
CA GLN A 83 -0.28 -1.64 17.96
C GLN A 83 -1.25 -2.49 18.78
N HIS A 84 -2.48 -2.65 18.32
CA HIS A 84 -3.55 -3.33 19.06
C HIS A 84 -4.05 -4.62 18.39
N GLY A 85 -3.67 -4.85 17.11
CA GLY A 85 -4.17 -5.96 16.30
C GLY A 85 -3.25 -7.18 16.22
N ASN A 86 -2.10 -7.20 16.91
CA ASN A 86 -1.17 -8.33 16.83
C ASN A 86 -1.60 -9.47 17.78
N THR A 87 -2.05 -10.58 17.20
CA THR A 87 -2.58 -11.74 17.96
C THR A 87 -1.51 -12.56 18.69
N LYS A 88 -0.23 -12.41 18.30
CA LYS A 88 0.88 -13.12 18.96
C LYS A 88 1.34 -12.43 20.24
N ASN A 89 1.13 -11.11 20.35
CA ASN A 89 1.72 -10.32 21.43
C ASN A 89 0.70 -9.56 22.28
N LYS A 90 -0.14 -8.73 21.69
CA LYS A 90 -0.97 -7.74 22.42
C LYS A 90 -2.30 -7.47 21.73
N PHE A 91 -3.02 -8.52 21.29
CA PHE A 91 -4.34 -8.30 20.70
C PHE A 91 -5.29 -7.67 21.73
N ASN A 92 -5.83 -6.50 21.42
CA ASN A 92 -6.80 -5.81 22.23
C ASN A 92 -8.09 -5.57 21.43
N ALA A 93 -9.09 -6.41 21.68
CA ALA A 93 -10.37 -6.37 20.96
C ALA A 93 -11.14 -5.05 21.14
N ALA A 94 -10.89 -4.31 22.22
CA ALA A 94 -11.56 -3.02 22.48
C ALA A 94 -10.92 -1.85 21.74
N LEU A 95 -9.63 -1.96 21.39
CA LEU A 95 -8.86 -0.88 20.78
C LEU A 95 -8.43 -1.18 19.35
N VAL A 96 -8.53 -2.44 18.90
CA VAL A 96 -8.12 -2.82 17.54
C VAL A 96 -8.87 -2.00 16.50
N GLY A 97 -8.13 -1.48 15.53
CA GLY A 97 -8.63 -0.53 14.52
C GLY A 97 -8.34 0.93 14.84
N THR A 98 -7.85 1.24 16.07
CA THR A 98 -7.50 2.62 16.48
C THR A 98 -6.01 2.88 16.51
N GLY A 99 -5.17 1.85 16.43
CA GLY A 99 -3.71 1.96 16.54
C GLY A 99 -2.99 2.11 15.20
N GLY A 100 -1.69 2.36 15.30
CA GLY A 100 -0.79 2.53 14.17
C GLY A 100 0.63 2.05 14.49
N SER A 101 1.62 2.60 13.81
CA SER A 101 3.04 2.49 14.13
C SER A 101 3.50 3.70 14.94
N ASP A 102 4.70 3.61 15.53
CA ASP A 102 5.36 4.75 16.19
C ASP A 102 5.92 5.79 15.20
N LEU A 103 5.76 5.56 13.89
CA LEU A 103 6.19 6.49 12.84
C LEU A 103 5.15 7.60 12.66
N PRO A 104 5.54 8.79 12.17
CA PRO A 104 4.60 9.88 11.87
C PRO A 104 3.50 9.47 10.90
N ASP A 105 2.33 10.08 11.01
CA ASP A 105 1.26 9.92 10.05
C ASP A 105 1.68 10.39 8.65
N LEU A 106 1.03 9.84 7.64
CA LEU A 106 1.34 10.10 6.23
C LEU A 106 0.40 11.15 5.65
N THR A 107 0.98 12.14 4.97
CA THR A 107 0.21 13.02 4.10
C THR A 107 -0.43 12.22 2.98
N GLN A 108 -1.68 12.54 2.67
CA GLN A 108 -2.44 11.89 1.61
C GLN A 108 -1.70 11.89 0.25
N GLU A 109 -1.85 10.80 -0.49
CA GLU A 109 -1.41 10.66 -1.88
C GLU A 109 -2.59 10.21 -2.75
N PHE A 110 -3.71 10.98 -2.69
CA PHE A 110 -4.91 10.67 -3.46
C PHE A 110 -4.62 10.70 -4.95
N ASN A 111 -5.09 9.69 -5.65
CA ASN A 111 -4.82 9.49 -7.06
C ASN A 111 -6.08 9.04 -7.82
N ASN A 112 -5.95 8.82 -9.14
CA ASN A 112 -7.07 8.49 -10.01
C ASN A 112 -7.35 6.98 -10.12
N THR A 113 -6.70 6.14 -9.30
CA THR A 113 -6.96 4.70 -9.28
C THR A 113 -8.36 4.45 -8.75
N SER A 114 -9.19 3.77 -9.53
CA SER A 114 -10.51 3.30 -9.07
C SER A 114 -10.34 2.21 -8.02
N HIS A 115 -11.13 2.26 -6.95
CA HIS A 115 -11.18 1.22 -5.92
C HIS A 115 -11.98 0.01 -6.42
N ASP A 116 -11.44 -0.66 -7.42
CA ASP A 116 -11.98 -1.92 -7.95
C ASP A 116 -11.56 -3.10 -7.07
N ARG A 117 -12.13 -4.30 -7.33
CA ARG A 117 -11.74 -5.54 -6.65
C ARG A 117 -10.23 -5.76 -6.68
N GLY A 118 -9.66 -6.07 -5.52
CA GLY A 118 -8.25 -6.34 -5.31
C GLY A 118 -7.37 -5.10 -5.12
N ILE A 119 -7.92 -3.88 -5.17
CA ILE A 119 -7.15 -2.66 -4.86
C ILE A 119 -6.85 -2.61 -3.36
N LEU A 120 -5.60 -2.26 -3.05
CA LEU A 120 -5.15 -1.94 -1.70
C LEU A 120 -5.18 -0.43 -1.49
N SER A 121 -5.76 0.00 -0.39
CA SER A 121 -5.85 1.41 -0.04
C SER A 121 -5.61 1.64 1.46
N MET A 122 -5.05 2.81 1.81
CA MET A 122 -4.74 3.12 3.20
C MET A 122 -5.98 3.48 3.99
N ALA A 123 -6.12 2.87 5.17
CA ALA A 123 -7.10 3.30 6.16
C ALA A 123 -6.61 4.58 6.85
N ARG A 124 -7.55 5.43 7.25
CA ARG A 124 -7.31 6.70 7.93
C ARG A 124 -8.48 7.08 8.85
N SER A 125 -8.26 8.06 9.72
CA SER A 125 -9.33 8.71 10.48
C SER A 125 -10.11 9.71 9.60
N GLN A 126 -10.79 10.67 10.21
CA GLN A 126 -11.46 11.75 9.46
C GLN A 126 -10.45 12.68 8.77
N ASP A 127 -9.28 12.92 9.38
CA ASP A 127 -8.22 13.70 8.77
C ASP A 127 -7.61 12.92 7.57
N PRO A 128 -7.60 13.49 6.37
CA PRO A 128 -6.94 12.90 5.20
C PRO A 128 -5.47 12.56 5.40
N ASN A 129 -4.78 13.27 6.29
CA ASN A 129 -3.35 13.12 6.58
C ASN A 129 -3.08 12.27 7.83
N SER A 130 -3.98 11.36 8.18
CA SER A 130 -3.87 10.47 9.36
C SER A 130 -3.64 8.99 9.00
N ALA A 131 -3.27 8.68 7.76
CA ALA A 131 -2.89 7.33 7.40
C ALA A 131 -1.56 6.95 8.09
N ASN A 132 -1.43 5.70 8.56
CA ASN A 132 -0.22 5.28 9.27
C ASN A 132 0.25 3.88 8.86
N SER A 133 -0.33 2.81 9.41
CA SER A 133 0.03 1.42 9.11
C SER A 133 -1.14 0.57 8.63
N GLN A 134 -2.38 1.00 8.89
CA GLN A 134 -3.57 0.25 8.53
C GLN A 134 -3.92 0.40 7.07
N PHE A 135 -4.35 -0.70 6.45
CA PHE A 135 -4.80 -0.72 5.06
C PHE A 135 -5.95 -1.71 4.86
N PHE A 136 -6.61 -1.61 3.73
CA PHE A 136 -7.67 -2.54 3.36
C PHE A 136 -7.52 -3.02 1.92
N ILE A 137 -8.14 -4.18 1.63
CA ILE A 137 -8.21 -4.79 0.31
C ILE A 137 -9.68 -4.84 -0.10
N CYS A 138 -10.03 -4.27 -1.24
CA CYS A 138 -11.40 -4.22 -1.74
C CYS A 138 -11.84 -5.61 -2.23
N PHE A 139 -13.00 -6.10 -1.78
CA PHE A 139 -13.64 -7.28 -2.33
C PHE A 139 -14.37 -6.98 -3.63
N GLU A 140 -14.95 -5.81 -3.72
CA GLU A 140 -15.72 -5.35 -4.87
C GLU A 140 -15.42 -3.87 -5.17
N LYS A 141 -16.01 -3.35 -6.22
CA LYS A 141 -15.87 -1.94 -6.60
C LYS A 141 -16.49 -1.02 -5.57
N ALA A 142 -15.70 -0.03 -5.12
CA ALA A 142 -16.11 0.93 -4.09
C ALA A 142 -15.86 2.40 -4.56
N PRO A 143 -16.64 2.91 -5.53
CA PRO A 143 -16.36 4.20 -6.17
C PRO A 143 -16.49 5.39 -5.22
N HIS A 144 -17.17 5.24 -4.09
CA HIS A 144 -17.26 6.26 -3.05
C HIS A 144 -15.91 6.53 -2.33
N LEU A 145 -14.90 5.66 -2.53
CA LEU A 145 -13.55 5.83 -1.99
C LEU A 145 -12.61 6.56 -2.96
N ASP A 146 -12.99 6.65 -4.25
CA ASP A 146 -12.14 7.21 -5.30
C ASP A 146 -11.78 8.66 -4.98
N ARG A 147 -10.49 8.98 -5.08
CA ARG A 147 -9.90 10.30 -4.77
C ARG A 147 -10.11 10.77 -3.32
N GLN A 148 -10.58 9.90 -2.42
CA GLN A 148 -10.75 10.19 -0.99
C GLN A 148 -9.88 9.29 -0.10
N TYR A 149 -9.33 8.22 -0.68
CA TYR A 149 -8.38 7.33 -0.04
C TYR A 149 -7.19 7.10 -0.96
N THR A 150 -6.01 6.87 -0.37
CA THR A 150 -4.79 6.61 -1.13
C THR A 150 -4.73 5.15 -1.55
N ALA A 151 -5.07 4.87 -2.81
CA ALA A 151 -4.80 3.57 -3.42
C ALA A 151 -3.30 3.43 -3.68
N PHE A 152 -2.68 2.35 -3.18
CA PHE A 152 -1.23 2.18 -3.23
C PHE A 152 -0.77 0.82 -3.79
N GLY A 153 -1.69 -0.05 -4.18
CA GLY A 153 -1.35 -1.36 -4.74
C GLY A 153 -2.55 -2.15 -5.22
N LYS A 154 -2.26 -3.32 -5.81
CA LYS A 154 -3.26 -4.24 -6.35
C LYS A 154 -2.84 -5.69 -6.15
N VAL A 155 -3.79 -6.52 -5.74
CA VAL A 155 -3.65 -7.99 -5.79
C VAL A 155 -3.58 -8.43 -7.25
N THR A 156 -2.50 -9.14 -7.59
CA THR A 156 -2.30 -9.71 -8.94
C THR A 156 -2.63 -11.20 -9.01
N GLU A 157 -2.46 -11.91 -7.89
CA GLU A 157 -2.81 -13.34 -7.75
C GLU A 157 -3.23 -13.65 -6.31
N GLY A 158 -4.10 -14.64 -6.10
CA GLY A 158 -4.48 -15.12 -4.77
C GLY A 158 -5.64 -14.35 -4.13
N MET A 159 -6.42 -13.58 -4.89
CA MET A 159 -7.58 -12.86 -4.35
C MET A 159 -8.62 -13.83 -3.75
N GLU A 160 -8.71 -15.07 -4.23
CA GLU A 160 -9.53 -16.13 -3.68
C GLU A 160 -9.15 -16.52 -2.24
N PHE A 161 -7.94 -16.24 -1.79
CA PHE A 161 -7.51 -16.44 -0.40
C PHE A 161 -8.00 -15.30 0.50
N ILE A 162 -8.07 -14.08 -0.03
CA ILE A 162 -8.67 -12.93 0.66
C ILE A 162 -10.19 -13.13 0.81
N ASP A 163 -10.87 -13.71 -0.18
CA ASP A 163 -12.29 -14.01 -0.10
C ASP A 163 -12.64 -14.99 1.05
N LYS A 164 -11.70 -15.87 1.42
CA LYS A 164 -11.87 -16.85 2.50
C LYS A 164 -11.74 -16.25 3.89
N LEU A 165 -11.28 -14.99 4.01
CA LEU A 165 -11.15 -14.33 5.32
C LEU A 165 -12.50 -14.31 6.02
N LYS A 166 -12.45 -14.58 7.33
CA LYS A 166 -13.64 -14.57 8.18
C LYS A 166 -14.31 -13.21 8.16
N LYS A 167 -15.56 -13.19 7.76
CA LYS A 167 -16.37 -11.99 7.73
C LYS A 167 -16.74 -11.55 9.15
N GLY A 168 -16.83 -10.26 9.35
CA GLY A 168 -17.21 -9.66 10.62
C GLY A 168 -18.72 -9.56 10.82
N ALA A 169 -19.12 -9.01 11.97
CA ALA A 169 -20.51 -8.79 12.29
C ALA A 169 -21.19 -7.85 11.27
N PRO A 170 -22.47 -8.08 10.93
CA PRO A 170 -23.21 -7.22 10.03
C PRO A 170 -23.14 -5.75 10.46
N GLY A 171 -22.97 -4.85 9.51
CA GLY A 171 -22.86 -3.40 9.71
C GLY A 171 -21.48 -2.94 10.17
N SER A 172 -20.94 -3.44 11.27
CA SER A 172 -19.61 -3.01 11.77
C SER A 172 -18.43 -3.64 11.04
N GLY A 173 -18.60 -4.88 10.60
CA GLY A 173 -17.50 -5.70 10.06
C GLY A 173 -16.50 -6.20 11.11
N SER A 174 -16.71 -5.93 12.40
CA SER A 174 -15.82 -6.37 13.48
C SER A 174 -15.73 -7.89 13.55
N VAL A 175 -14.49 -8.42 13.56
CA VAL A 175 -14.25 -9.87 13.50
C VAL A 175 -13.84 -10.42 14.85
N SER A 176 -14.65 -11.31 15.41
CA SER A 176 -14.27 -12.12 16.56
C SER A 176 -13.39 -13.29 16.12
N ASN A 177 -12.26 -13.55 16.80
CA ASN A 177 -11.24 -14.53 16.38
C ASN A 177 -10.83 -14.34 14.91
N PRO A 178 -10.19 -13.21 14.58
CA PRO A 178 -9.85 -12.84 13.22
C PRO A 178 -8.76 -13.73 12.62
N ASP A 179 -8.79 -13.87 11.31
CA ASP A 179 -7.64 -14.32 10.53
C ASP A 179 -6.51 -13.31 10.62
N VAL A 180 -5.29 -13.76 10.40
CA VAL A 180 -4.09 -12.90 10.53
C VAL A 180 -3.24 -12.91 9.27
N ILE A 181 -2.46 -11.87 9.10
CA ILE A 181 -1.30 -11.87 8.23
C ILE A 181 -0.26 -12.81 8.88
N VAL A 182 0.08 -13.91 8.21
CA VAL A 182 1.16 -14.80 8.68
C VAL A 182 2.49 -14.10 8.51
N LYS A 183 2.71 -13.50 7.33
CA LYS A 183 3.91 -12.76 6.96
C LYS A 183 3.66 -11.88 5.74
N ILE A 184 4.42 -10.78 5.60
CA ILE A 184 4.59 -10.06 4.33
C ILE A 184 6.05 -10.16 3.90
N THR A 185 6.29 -10.72 2.71
CA THR A 185 7.63 -10.84 2.11
C THR A 185 7.75 -9.82 0.97
N VAL A 186 8.82 -9.02 1.00
CA VAL A 186 9.18 -8.08 -0.08
C VAL A 186 10.03 -8.82 -1.11
N LEU A 187 9.69 -8.73 -2.39
CA LEU A 187 10.38 -9.38 -3.50
C LEU A 187 11.46 -8.49 -4.12
#